data_cd7d10cb26eac54725f0a385b4eaa948
#
_entry.id   cd7d10cb26eac54725f0a385b4eaa948
#
_cell.length_a   1.000
_cell.length_b   1.000
_cell.length_c   1.000
_cell.angle_alpha   90.00
_cell.angle_beta   90.00
_cell.angle_gamma   90.00
#
_symmetry.space_group_name_H-M   'P 1'
#
loop_
_entity.id
_entity.type
_entity.pdbx_description
1 polymer ?
#
loop_
_entity_poly.entity_id
_entity_poly.type
_entity_poly.pdbx_seq_one_letter_code
_entity_poly.pdbx_strand_id
1 'polypeptide(L)'
;MKFSDSCAACMYDRQCAKTDNADYLKKIKDILDNRPADITSSELVMQFNELHEKYIGPLDDLSAEKKEYNDLVLSMEDDIRKDIEASVDPLATSIIMARSGNYIDFAALDSVDKETFIGLFDNTKMSETEMEVYDSFCRQCSKAKSFLLLTDNCGEIVLDKLMLEQLKKRFPNLEITVMVRGADIYNDATLEDAKYVGLDTLGTIITNGRRMAGTVYKMLPDKAKSVIDNSDIIFAKGQANYESFAGEGHHAFYTFLCKCDLFINRFNVPKLTGMFVEE
;
A
#
# COMPACT_ATOMS: atom_id res chain seq x y z
N MET A 1 13.50 -5.54 -2.38
CA MET A 1 14.10 -6.20 -1.17
C MET A 1 14.33 -7.69 -1.46
N LYS A 2 15.40 -8.34 -0.92
CA LYS A 2 15.64 -9.77 -1.20
C LYS A 2 14.59 -10.65 -0.53
N PHE A 3 13.93 -11.47 -1.33
CA PHE A 3 13.02 -12.52 -0.88
C PHE A 3 13.78 -13.62 -0.15
N SER A 4 13.36 -13.99 1.07
CA SER A 4 14.07 -14.93 1.94
C SER A 4 13.45 -16.34 1.93
N ASP A 5 14.19 -17.33 2.46
CA ASP A 5 13.65 -18.69 2.64
C ASP A 5 12.50 -18.72 3.66
N SER A 6 12.53 -17.84 4.67
CA SER A 6 11.41 -17.70 5.61
C SER A 6 10.16 -17.14 4.94
N CYS A 7 10.32 -16.23 3.96
CA CYS A 7 9.19 -15.75 3.14
C CYS A 7 8.63 -16.89 2.28
N ALA A 8 9.49 -17.71 1.69
CA ALA A 8 9.06 -18.87 0.90
C ALA A 8 8.24 -19.86 1.75
N ALA A 9 8.71 -20.19 2.95
CA ALA A 9 7.99 -21.06 3.89
C ALA A 9 6.62 -20.44 4.25
N CYS A 10 6.59 -19.17 4.65
CA CYS A 10 5.35 -18.47 4.98
C CYS A 10 4.34 -18.45 3.82
N MET A 11 4.81 -18.21 2.58
CA MET A 11 3.94 -18.22 1.40
C MET A 11 3.41 -19.63 1.12
N TYR A 12 4.24 -20.66 1.26
CA TYR A 12 3.81 -22.05 1.10
C TYR A 12 2.75 -22.46 2.13
N ASP A 13 2.98 -22.14 3.40
CA ASP A 13 2.05 -22.45 4.50
C ASP A 13 0.68 -21.78 4.26
N ARG A 14 0.67 -20.54 3.76
CA ARG A 14 -0.57 -19.85 3.38
C ARG A 14 -1.32 -20.55 2.24
N GLN A 15 -0.63 -21.18 1.28
CA GLN A 15 -1.28 -21.95 0.23
C GLN A 15 -1.81 -23.28 0.78
N CYS A 16 -1.08 -23.96 1.66
CA CYS A 16 -1.55 -25.15 2.35
C CYS A 16 -2.80 -24.91 3.20
N ALA A 17 -2.93 -23.71 3.80
CA ALA A 17 -4.12 -23.36 4.57
C ALA A 17 -5.38 -23.13 3.70
N LYS A 18 -5.20 -22.86 2.38
CA LYS A 18 -6.31 -22.60 1.45
C LYS A 18 -6.86 -23.86 0.77
N THR A 19 -6.05 -24.89 0.61
CA THR A 19 -6.42 -26.07 -0.18
C THR A 19 -5.58 -27.30 0.12
N ASP A 20 -6.17 -28.49 -0.04
CA ASP A 20 -5.50 -29.78 0.03
C ASP A 20 -5.15 -30.35 -1.37
N ASN A 21 -5.27 -29.55 -2.44
CA ASN A 21 -4.97 -29.99 -3.80
C ASN A 21 -3.47 -30.26 -3.95
N ALA A 22 -3.10 -31.55 -3.95
CA ALA A 22 -1.70 -31.99 -3.96
C ALA A 22 -0.93 -31.55 -5.22
N ASP A 23 -1.57 -31.54 -6.39
CA ASP A 23 -0.94 -31.13 -7.65
C ASP A 23 -0.64 -29.62 -7.64
N TYR A 24 -1.57 -28.81 -7.14
CA TYR A 24 -1.38 -27.38 -6.95
C TYR A 24 -0.22 -27.11 -5.99
N LEU A 25 -0.27 -27.68 -4.78
CA LEU A 25 0.74 -27.46 -3.75
C LEU A 25 2.15 -27.91 -4.20
N LYS A 26 2.22 -29.00 -4.98
CA LYS A 26 3.48 -29.42 -5.60
C LYS A 26 4.02 -28.37 -6.55
N LYS A 27 3.16 -27.77 -7.41
CA LYS A 27 3.58 -26.70 -8.33
C LYS A 27 4.03 -25.44 -7.61
N ILE A 28 3.32 -25.04 -6.55
CA ILE A 28 3.73 -23.92 -5.70
C ILE A 28 5.12 -24.18 -5.11
N LYS A 29 5.34 -25.39 -4.58
CA LYS A 29 6.64 -25.77 -4.02
C LYS A 29 7.75 -25.76 -5.08
N ASP A 30 7.48 -26.30 -6.28
CA ASP A 30 8.44 -26.29 -7.40
C ASP A 30 8.84 -24.85 -7.78
N ILE A 31 7.89 -23.88 -7.80
CA ILE A 31 8.17 -22.46 -8.06
C ILE A 31 9.07 -21.88 -6.96
N LEU A 32 8.73 -22.13 -5.70
CA LEU A 32 9.47 -21.59 -4.56
C LEU A 32 10.89 -22.15 -4.49
N ASP A 33 11.07 -23.45 -4.76
CA ASP A 33 12.38 -24.11 -4.71
C ASP A 33 13.31 -23.68 -5.87
N ASN A 34 12.74 -23.35 -7.04
CA ASN A 34 13.48 -22.93 -8.23
C ASN A 34 13.40 -21.43 -8.53
N ARG A 35 13.00 -20.61 -7.56
CA ARG A 35 12.81 -19.17 -7.75
C ARG A 35 14.12 -18.44 -8.08
N PRO A 36 14.09 -17.43 -8.95
CA PRO A 36 15.24 -16.51 -9.14
C PRO A 36 15.60 -15.80 -7.84
N ALA A 37 16.89 -15.48 -7.67
CA ALA A 37 17.39 -14.84 -6.45
C ALA A 37 16.90 -13.38 -6.27
N ASP A 38 16.46 -12.76 -7.34
CA ASP A 38 15.96 -11.37 -7.40
C ASP A 38 14.43 -11.28 -7.50
N ILE A 39 13.72 -12.42 -7.38
CA ILE A 39 12.25 -12.42 -7.44
C ILE A 39 11.64 -11.70 -6.25
N THR A 40 10.55 -10.98 -6.48
CA THR A 40 9.75 -10.35 -5.44
C THR A 40 8.58 -11.23 -5.01
N SER A 41 8.05 -11.00 -3.79
CA SER A 41 6.82 -11.65 -3.33
C SER A 41 5.64 -11.38 -4.28
N SER A 42 5.55 -10.18 -4.83
CA SER A 42 4.50 -9.79 -5.79
C SER A 42 4.54 -10.62 -7.08
N GLU A 43 5.74 -10.90 -7.62
CA GLU A 43 5.90 -11.77 -8.79
C GLU A 43 5.48 -13.22 -8.50
N LEU A 44 5.83 -13.73 -7.31
CA LEU A 44 5.41 -15.06 -6.87
C LEU A 44 3.89 -15.17 -6.71
N VAL A 45 3.27 -14.15 -6.11
CA VAL A 45 1.80 -14.09 -5.96
C VAL A 45 1.11 -14.14 -7.32
N MET A 46 1.62 -13.44 -8.33
CA MET A 46 1.05 -13.52 -9.68
C MET A 46 1.10 -14.95 -10.23
N GLN A 47 2.24 -15.63 -10.11
CA GLN A 47 2.38 -17.03 -10.55
C GLN A 47 1.46 -17.99 -9.76
N PHE A 48 1.30 -17.74 -8.46
CA PHE A 48 0.40 -18.53 -7.62
C PHE A 48 -1.06 -18.34 -8.01
N ASN A 49 -1.47 -17.13 -8.34
CA ASN A 49 -2.83 -16.83 -8.78
C ASN A 49 -3.15 -17.52 -10.12
N GLU A 50 -2.21 -17.51 -11.08
CA GLU A 50 -2.37 -18.26 -12.34
C GLU A 50 -2.53 -19.77 -12.10
N LEU A 51 -1.75 -20.34 -11.18
CA LEU A 51 -1.90 -21.74 -10.79
C LEU A 51 -3.21 -22.00 -10.06
N HIS A 52 -3.63 -21.08 -9.17
CA HIS A 52 -4.90 -21.21 -8.47
C HIS A 52 -6.07 -21.26 -9.43
N GLU A 53 -6.13 -20.35 -10.39
CA GLU A 53 -7.18 -20.32 -11.42
C GLU A 53 -7.20 -21.61 -12.26
N LYS A 54 -6.04 -22.20 -12.51
CA LYS A 54 -5.90 -23.44 -13.30
C LYS A 54 -6.29 -24.71 -12.55
N TYR A 55 -5.96 -24.82 -11.24
CA TYR A 55 -6.06 -26.08 -10.48
C TYR A 55 -7.21 -26.10 -9.48
N ILE A 56 -7.69 -24.92 -9.07
CA ILE A 56 -8.70 -24.77 -8.01
C ILE A 56 -9.95 -24.09 -8.56
N GLY A 57 -9.77 -22.98 -9.29
CA GLY A 57 -10.88 -22.17 -9.82
C GLY A 57 -10.59 -20.69 -9.74
N PRO A 58 -11.57 -19.85 -10.06
CA PRO A 58 -11.41 -18.41 -10.01
C PRO A 58 -10.99 -17.95 -8.61
N LEU A 59 -10.24 -16.87 -8.54
CA LEU A 59 -9.95 -16.20 -7.27
C LEU A 59 -11.24 -15.60 -6.69
N ASP A 60 -11.25 -15.44 -5.37
CA ASP A 60 -12.38 -14.83 -4.67
C ASP A 60 -12.67 -13.42 -5.19
N ASP A 61 -13.94 -13.11 -5.36
CA ASP A 61 -14.40 -11.77 -5.66
C ASP A 61 -14.57 -11.00 -4.35
N LEU A 62 -13.65 -10.06 -4.09
CA LEU A 62 -13.63 -9.22 -2.90
C LEU A 62 -14.27 -7.84 -3.12
N SER A 63 -15.03 -7.65 -4.19
CA SER A 63 -15.63 -6.35 -4.53
C SER A 63 -16.58 -5.82 -3.45
N ALA A 64 -17.34 -6.72 -2.82
CA ALA A 64 -18.23 -6.36 -1.72
C ALA A 64 -17.48 -5.91 -0.47
N GLU A 65 -16.45 -6.67 -0.08
CA GLU A 65 -15.58 -6.34 1.06
C GLU A 65 -14.80 -5.04 0.82
N LYS A 66 -14.24 -4.87 -0.36
CA LYS A 66 -13.54 -3.62 -0.76
C LYS A 66 -14.47 -2.41 -0.62
N LYS A 67 -15.72 -2.55 -1.09
CA LYS A 67 -16.73 -1.50 -0.94
C LYS A 67 -17.04 -1.23 0.53
N GLU A 68 -17.21 -2.27 1.34
CA GLU A 68 -17.49 -2.16 2.77
C GLU A 68 -16.36 -1.44 3.52
N TYR A 69 -15.09 -1.75 3.21
CA TYR A 69 -13.94 -1.02 3.75
C TYR A 69 -13.96 0.47 3.36
N ASN A 70 -14.22 0.76 2.10
CA ASN A 70 -14.33 2.15 1.64
C ASN A 70 -15.48 2.88 2.34
N ASP A 71 -16.67 2.27 2.44
CA ASP A 71 -17.85 2.83 3.09
C ASP A 71 -17.62 3.10 4.59
N LEU A 72 -16.95 2.17 5.28
CA LEU A 72 -16.60 2.31 6.69
C LEU A 72 -15.78 3.60 6.91
N VAL A 73 -14.69 3.79 6.16
CA VAL A 73 -13.83 4.94 6.35
C VAL A 73 -14.47 6.23 5.83
N LEU A 74 -15.23 6.17 4.72
CA LEU A 74 -16.03 7.30 4.24
C LEU A 74 -17.05 7.77 5.28
N SER A 75 -17.64 6.87 6.05
CA SER A 75 -18.59 7.25 7.13
C SER A 75 -17.95 8.07 8.23
N MET A 76 -16.64 8.03 8.38
CA MET A 76 -15.86 8.76 9.39
C MET A 76 -15.05 9.92 8.79
N GLU A 77 -15.06 10.08 7.48
CA GLU A 77 -14.18 10.99 6.75
C GLU A 77 -14.23 12.42 7.27
N ASP A 78 -15.44 12.97 7.52
CA ASP A 78 -15.59 14.35 7.98
C ASP A 78 -15.06 14.57 9.39
N ASP A 79 -15.20 13.60 10.27
CA ASP A 79 -14.67 13.70 11.63
C ASP A 79 -13.15 13.59 11.61
N ILE A 80 -12.60 12.62 10.86
CA ILE A 80 -11.14 12.48 10.66
C ILE A 80 -10.55 13.76 10.04
N ARG A 81 -11.21 14.35 9.06
CA ARG A 81 -10.77 15.62 8.45
C ARG A 81 -10.70 16.75 9.47
N LYS A 82 -11.71 16.88 10.36
CA LYS A 82 -11.70 17.89 11.43
C LYS A 82 -10.53 17.67 12.39
N ASP A 83 -10.25 16.43 12.78
CA ASP A 83 -9.16 16.10 13.68
C ASP A 83 -7.80 16.42 13.04
N ILE A 84 -7.62 16.09 11.75
CA ILE A 84 -6.43 16.48 10.98
C ILE A 84 -6.27 17.99 10.98
N GLU A 85 -7.31 18.74 10.63
CA GLU A 85 -7.26 20.21 10.51
C GLU A 85 -7.08 20.92 11.85
N ALA A 86 -7.51 20.32 12.95
CA ALA A 86 -7.31 20.83 14.30
C ALA A 86 -5.90 20.54 14.87
N SER A 87 -5.13 19.66 14.23
CA SER A 87 -3.79 19.29 14.69
C SER A 87 -2.74 20.38 14.46
N VAL A 88 -1.60 20.28 15.16
CA VAL A 88 -0.49 21.26 15.05
C VAL A 88 0.14 21.27 13.66
N ASP A 89 0.29 20.09 13.04
CA ASP A 89 0.72 19.93 11.65
C ASP A 89 -0.23 18.98 10.91
N PRO A 90 -1.23 19.52 10.18
CA PRO A 90 -2.23 18.73 9.49
C PRO A 90 -1.65 17.75 8.47
N LEU A 91 -0.57 18.12 7.77
CA LEU A 91 0.06 17.20 6.81
C LEU A 91 0.75 16.02 7.51
N ALA A 92 1.52 16.28 8.57
CA ALA A 92 2.15 15.21 9.35
C ALA A 92 1.10 14.26 9.94
N THR A 93 0.03 14.82 10.53
CA THR A 93 -1.08 14.05 11.08
C THR A 93 -1.78 13.21 10.03
N SER A 94 -2.04 13.76 8.83
CA SER A 94 -2.68 13.02 7.75
C SER A 94 -1.81 11.87 7.22
N ILE A 95 -0.48 12.03 7.16
CA ILE A 95 0.47 10.96 6.81
C ILE A 95 0.42 9.83 7.84
N ILE A 96 0.38 10.16 9.14
CA ILE A 96 0.27 9.17 10.22
C ILE A 96 -1.05 8.41 10.09
N MET A 97 -2.17 9.10 9.89
CA MET A 97 -3.49 8.49 9.73
C MET A 97 -3.53 7.61 8.47
N ALA A 98 -3.04 8.09 7.33
CA ALA A 98 -2.95 7.31 6.09
C ALA A 98 -2.10 6.04 6.26
N ARG A 99 -0.98 6.11 7.01
CA ARG A 99 -0.17 4.95 7.38
C ARG A 99 -0.94 3.95 8.23
N SER A 100 -1.70 4.46 9.20
CA SER A 100 -2.46 3.62 10.12
C SER A 100 -3.68 2.97 9.46
N GLY A 101 -4.18 3.50 8.35
CA GLY A 101 -5.25 2.88 7.55
C GLY A 101 -4.94 1.44 7.11
N ASN A 102 -3.68 1.08 7.04
CA ASN A 102 -3.23 -0.28 6.75
C ASN A 102 -3.55 -1.29 7.90
N TYR A 103 -4.04 -0.84 9.06
CA TYR A 103 -4.64 -1.69 10.11
C TYR A 103 -6.00 -2.25 9.70
N ILE A 104 -6.74 -1.59 8.81
CA ILE A 104 -8.08 -2.02 8.37
C ILE A 104 -8.03 -3.45 7.81
N ASP A 105 -6.94 -3.81 7.15
CA ASP A 105 -6.68 -5.13 6.59
C ASP A 105 -6.52 -6.25 7.66
N PHE A 106 -6.27 -5.89 8.93
CA PHE A 106 -6.05 -6.83 10.03
C PHE A 106 -7.21 -6.91 11.02
N ALA A 107 -7.93 -5.83 11.18
CA ALA A 107 -9.10 -5.82 12.04
C ALA A 107 -10.26 -6.38 11.20
N ALA A 108 -10.53 -7.68 11.36
CA ALA A 108 -11.75 -8.25 10.81
C ALA A 108 -12.91 -7.30 11.13
N LEU A 109 -13.69 -6.91 10.12
CA LEU A 109 -14.80 -5.97 10.19
C LEU A 109 -15.79 -6.21 11.33
N ASP A 110 -15.83 -7.43 11.88
CA ASP A 110 -16.73 -7.84 12.95
C ASP A 110 -16.51 -7.12 14.30
N SER A 111 -15.45 -6.31 14.47
CA SER A 111 -15.11 -5.71 15.77
C SER A 111 -14.58 -4.28 15.77
N VAL A 112 -14.44 -3.63 14.61
CA VAL A 112 -13.90 -2.26 14.55
C VAL A 112 -15.04 -1.25 14.53
N ASP A 113 -15.43 -0.81 15.71
CA ASP A 113 -16.27 0.38 15.81
C ASP A 113 -15.45 1.67 15.58
N LYS A 114 -16.14 2.78 15.38
CA LYS A 114 -15.56 4.11 15.15
C LYS A 114 -14.56 4.50 16.25
N GLU A 115 -14.85 4.20 17.49
CA GLU A 115 -14.01 4.59 18.66
C GLU A 115 -12.72 3.80 18.67
N THR A 116 -12.77 2.50 18.40
CA THR A 116 -11.58 1.64 18.26
C THR A 116 -10.73 2.08 17.09
N PHE A 117 -11.33 2.40 15.92
CA PHE A 117 -10.61 2.88 14.75
C PHE A 117 -9.91 4.21 15.00
N ILE A 118 -10.62 5.20 15.58
CA ILE A 118 -10.03 6.49 15.95
C ILE A 118 -8.95 6.30 17.03
N GLY A 119 -9.18 5.44 18.01
CA GLY A 119 -8.19 5.12 19.05
C GLY A 119 -6.86 4.56 18.52
N LEU A 120 -6.85 3.97 17.31
CA LEU A 120 -5.59 3.59 16.64
C LEU A 120 -4.73 4.80 16.27
N PHE A 121 -5.33 5.98 16.12
CA PHE A 121 -4.63 7.22 15.76
C PHE A 121 -4.16 8.03 16.97
N ASP A 122 -4.83 7.91 18.13
CA ASP A 122 -4.61 8.76 19.30
C ASP A 122 -3.20 8.63 19.91
N ASN A 123 -2.50 7.53 19.65
CA ASN A 123 -1.17 7.27 20.23
C ASN A 123 -0.05 7.19 19.18
N THR A 124 -0.33 7.48 17.91
CA THR A 124 0.67 7.39 16.84
C THR A 124 1.31 8.75 16.57
N LYS A 125 2.57 8.89 17.02
CA LYS A 125 3.42 10.04 16.66
C LYS A 125 4.53 9.55 15.72
N MET A 126 5.06 10.46 14.92
CA MET A 126 6.31 10.21 14.23
C MET A 126 7.45 10.14 15.25
N SER A 127 8.33 9.15 15.13
CA SER A 127 9.60 9.08 15.86
C SER A 127 10.53 10.21 15.39
N GLU A 128 11.62 10.46 16.11
CA GLU A 128 12.62 11.46 15.70
C GLU A 128 13.15 11.18 14.29
N THR A 129 13.44 9.93 13.97
CA THR A 129 13.89 9.52 12.62
C THR A 129 12.81 9.78 11.56
N GLU A 130 11.56 9.47 11.86
CA GLU A 130 10.45 9.76 10.93
C GLU A 130 10.22 11.27 10.74
N MET A 131 10.46 12.08 11.77
CA MET A 131 10.42 13.54 11.64
C MET A 131 11.51 14.07 10.72
N GLU A 132 12.72 13.49 10.74
CA GLU A 132 13.78 13.83 9.77
C GLU A 132 13.35 13.49 8.33
N VAL A 133 12.71 12.33 8.12
CA VAL A 133 12.14 11.93 6.82
C VAL A 133 11.03 12.89 6.40
N TYR A 134 10.14 13.28 7.32
CA TYR A 134 9.09 14.24 7.07
C TYR A 134 9.63 15.62 6.67
N ASP A 135 10.66 16.09 7.34
CA ASP A 135 11.32 17.35 6.98
C ASP A 135 11.98 17.26 5.60
N SER A 136 12.58 16.13 5.27
CA SER A 136 13.13 15.86 3.93
C SER A 136 12.01 15.88 2.88
N PHE A 137 10.91 15.18 3.14
CA PHE A 137 9.72 15.14 2.29
C PHE A 137 9.18 16.55 2.02
N CYS A 138 8.98 17.36 3.06
CA CYS A 138 8.49 18.74 2.92
C CYS A 138 9.45 19.62 2.13
N ARG A 139 10.76 19.51 2.35
CA ARG A 139 11.77 20.26 1.59
C ARG A 139 11.76 19.87 0.10
N GLN A 140 11.57 18.62 -0.22
CA GLN A 140 11.51 18.14 -1.61
C GLN A 140 10.21 18.56 -2.28
N CYS A 141 9.04 18.38 -1.61
CA CYS A 141 7.74 18.83 -2.11
C CYS A 141 7.71 20.33 -2.41
N SER A 142 8.42 21.15 -1.62
CA SER A 142 8.46 22.61 -1.86
C SER A 142 9.15 23.02 -3.16
N LYS A 143 9.90 22.12 -3.79
CA LYS A 143 10.65 22.36 -5.04
C LYS A 143 10.09 21.53 -6.20
N ALA A 144 9.31 20.51 -5.91
CA ALA A 144 8.74 19.60 -6.87
C ALA A 144 7.59 20.21 -7.66
N LYS A 145 7.34 19.69 -8.85
CA LYS A 145 6.19 20.02 -9.70
C LYS A 145 5.20 18.86 -9.77
N SER A 146 5.67 17.64 -9.61
CA SER A 146 4.86 16.42 -9.73
C SER A 146 5.01 15.52 -8.51
N PHE A 147 3.88 14.91 -8.12
CA PHE A 147 3.76 13.98 -7.02
C PHE A 147 3.03 12.74 -7.49
N LEU A 148 3.61 11.58 -7.29
CA LEU A 148 3.01 10.28 -7.58
C LEU A 148 2.72 9.52 -6.30
N LEU A 149 1.45 9.19 -6.07
CA LEU A 149 1.03 8.25 -5.03
C LEU A 149 0.90 6.85 -5.62
N LEU A 150 1.61 5.87 -5.08
CA LEU A 150 1.38 4.45 -5.30
C LEU A 150 0.49 3.93 -4.17
N THR A 151 -0.76 3.60 -4.47
CA THR A 151 -1.76 3.19 -3.47
C THR A 151 -1.54 1.75 -2.99
N ASP A 152 -2.24 1.39 -1.91
CA ASP A 152 -2.36 0.01 -1.41
C ASP A 152 -3.83 -0.40 -1.31
N ASN A 153 -4.46 -0.42 -0.14
CA ASN A 153 -5.73 -1.06 0.11
C ASN A 153 -6.96 -0.14 -0.01
N CYS A 154 -8.13 -0.74 -0.28
CA CYS A 154 -9.44 -0.12 -0.07
C CYS A 154 -9.63 0.24 1.42
N GLY A 155 -10.42 1.27 1.70
CA GLY A 155 -10.52 1.88 3.02
C GLY A 155 -9.34 2.80 3.31
N GLU A 156 -8.10 2.32 3.21
CA GLU A 156 -6.88 3.12 3.35
C GLU A 156 -6.85 4.30 2.36
N ILE A 157 -7.32 4.10 1.13
CA ILE A 157 -7.36 5.16 0.10
C ILE A 157 -8.23 6.37 0.46
N VAL A 158 -9.18 6.25 1.38
CA VAL A 158 -9.94 7.40 1.91
C VAL A 158 -9.03 8.28 2.78
N LEU A 159 -8.17 7.67 3.58
CA LEU A 159 -7.15 8.39 4.36
C LEU A 159 -6.06 8.98 3.46
N ASP A 160 -5.71 8.29 2.38
CA ASP A 160 -4.83 8.82 1.34
C ASP A 160 -5.43 10.08 0.69
N LYS A 161 -6.75 10.10 0.45
CA LYS A 161 -7.45 11.30 -0.03
C LYS A 161 -7.27 12.47 0.94
N LEU A 162 -7.49 12.26 2.23
CA LEU A 162 -7.31 13.29 3.26
C LEU A 162 -5.84 13.77 3.32
N MET A 163 -4.88 12.88 3.17
CA MET A 163 -3.46 13.24 3.07
C MET A 163 -3.18 14.12 1.84
N LEU A 164 -3.73 13.76 0.67
CA LEU A 164 -3.56 14.54 -0.56
C LEU A 164 -4.24 15.91 -0.47
N GLU A 165 -5.37 16.04 0.25
CA GLU A 165 -5.99 17.34 0.54
C GLU A 165 -5.04 18.25 1.31
N GLN A 166 -4.38 17.74 2.35
CA GLN A 166 -3.40 18.51 3.13
C GLN A 166 -2.14 18.82 2.32
N LEU A 167 -1.68 17.87 1.50
CA LEU A 167 -0.56 18.07 0.59
C LEU A 167 -0.84 19.22 -0.38
N LYS A 168 -2.02 19.25 -1.01
CA LYS A 168 -2.43 20.36 -1.91
C LYS A 168 -2.58 21.69 -1.19
N LYS A 169 -3.09 21.70 0.04
CA LYS A 169 -3.15 22.93 0.84
C LYS A 169 -1.77 23.51 1.10
N ARG A 170 -0.79 22.65 1.43
CA ARG A 170 0.57 23.07 1.76
C ARG A 170 1.43 23.36 0.52
N PHE A 171 1.23 22.61 -0.57
CA PHE A 171 1.97 22.70 -1.82
C PHE A 171 1.02 22.79 -3.03
N PRO A 172 0.35 23.94 -3.22
CA PRO A 172 -0.75 24.06 -4.18
C PRO A 172 -0.34 23.91 -5.66
N ASN A 173 0.95 24.01 -5.95
CA ASN A 173 1.49 23.88 -7.31
C ASN A 173 1.89 22.44 -7.68
N LEU A 174 1.78 21.48 -6.76
CA LEU A 174 2.06 20.08 -7.07
C LEU A 174 0.96 19.47 -7.93
N GLU A 175 1.35 18.94 -9.08
CA GLU A 175 0.48 18.12 -9.92
C GLU A 175 0.45 16.70 -9.35
N ILE A 176 -0.72 16.27 -8.89
CA ILE A 176 -0.90 14.98 -8.24
C ILE A 176 -1.33 13.93 -9.27
N THR A 177 -0.62 12.81 -9.28
CA THR A 177 -1.02 11.56 -9.95
C THR A 177 -1.14 10.46 -8.91
N VAL A 178 -2.23 9.69 -8.98
CA VAL A 178 -2.47 8.51 -8.15
C VAL A 178 -2.43 7.28 -9.04
N MET A 179 -1.56 6.33 -8.71
CA MET A 179 -1.45 5.05 -9.42
C MET A 179 -2.05 3.93 -8.58
N VAL A 180 -3.09 3.31 -9.12
CA VAL A 180 -3.83 2.18 -8.53
C VAL A 180 -3.54 0.89 -9.28
N ARG A 181 -4.07 -0.24 -8.81
CA ARG A 181 -3.91 -1.53 -9.49
C ARG A 181 -4.66 -1.57 -10.82
N GLY A 182 -4.13 -2.34 -11.78
CA GLY A 182 -4.71 -2.48 -13.11
C GLY A 182 -5.90 -3.42 -13.17
N ALA A 183 -6.06 -4.28 -12.18
CA ALA A 183 -7.19 -5.19 -11.98
C ALA A 183 -7.25 -5.62 -10.51
N ASP A 184 -8.38 -6.24 -10.13
CA ASP A 184 -8.60 -6.71 -8.75
C ASP A 184 -7.57 -7.73 -8.31
N ILE A 185 -6.92 -7.43 -7.22
CA ILE A 185 -5.98 -8.27 -6.49
C ILE A 185 -6.16 -8.03 -4.99
N TYR A 186 -6.60 -9.05 -4.25
CA TYR A 186 -6.93 -8.90 -2.84
C TYR A 186 -7.86 -7.70 -2.60
N ASN A 187 -7.64 -6.95 -1.53
CA ASN A 187 -8.33 -5.71 -1.21
C ASN A 187 -7.61 -4.44 -1.72
N ASP A 188 -6.63 -4.58 -2.62
CA ASP A 188 -5.91 -3.44 -3.21
C ASP A 188 -6.87 -2.54 -4.03
N ALA A 189 -6.60 -1.24 -4.00
CA ALA A 189 -7.43 -0.25 -4.67
C ALA A 189 -7.24 -0.26 -6.19
N THR A 190 -8.36 -0.23 -6.92
CA THR A 190 -8.45 -0.12 -8.39
C THR A 190 -8.94 1.28 -8.82
N LEU A 191 -9.07 1.48 -10.14
CA LEU A 191 -9.58 2.72 -10.71
C LEU A 191 -11.03 3.03 -10.25
N GLU A 192 -11.84 1.98 -10.11
CA GLU A 192 -13.22 2.13 -9.66
C GLU A 192 -13.28 2.55 -8.19
N ASP A 193 -12.46 1.94 -7.35
CA ASP A 193 -12.35 2.29 -5.93
C ASP A 193 -11.88 3.74 -5.74
N ALA A 194 -10.83 4.14 -6.48
CA ALA A 194 -10.29 5.50 -6.39
C ALA A 194 -11.32 6.57 -6.80
N LYS A 195 -12.12 6.31 -7.82
CA LYS A 195 -13.24 7.18 -8.21
C LYS A 195 -14.37 7.17 -7.20
N TYR A 196 -14.69 5.99 -6.67
CA TYR A 196 -15.73 5.83 -5.66
C TYR A 196 -15.49 6.69 -4.43
N VAL A 197 -14.24 6.75 -3.96
CA VAL A 197 -13.88 7.59 -2.81
C VAL A 197 -13.58 9.06 -3.18
N GLY A 198 -13.61 9.43 -4.48
CA GLY A 198 -13.44 10.81 -4.96
C GLY A 198 -11.99 11.27 -5.07
N LEU A 199 -11.02 10.38 -5.19
CA LEU A 199 -9.60 10.73 -5.40
C LEU A 199 -9.37 11.47 -6.71
N ASP A 200 -10.19 11.26 -7.73
CA ASP A 200 -10.14 11.91 -9.04
C ASP A 200 -10.42 13.43 -8.97
N THR A 201 -10.96 13.93 -7.87
CA THR A 201 -11.13 15.37 -7.62
C THR A 201 -9.82 16.07 -7.23
N LEU A 202 -8.82 15.30 -6.80
CA LEU A 202 -7.55 15.83 -6.30
C LEU A 202 -6.42 15.74 -7.34
N GLY A 203 -6.50 14.81 -8.29
CA GLY A 203 -5.45 14.61 -9.27
C GLY A 203 -5.83 13.62 -10.37
N THR A 204 -4.87 13.28 -11.20
CA THR A 204 -5.04 12.31 -12.28
C THR A 204 -4.93 10.88 -11.71
N ILE A 205 -5.92 10.03 -12.00
CA ILE A 205 -5.84 8.61 -11.63
C ILE A 205 -5.35 7.80 -12.84
N ILE A 206 -4.36 6.97 -12.62
CA ILE A 206 -3.86 6.00 -13.60
C ILE A 206 -3.79 4.61 -12.97
N THR A 207 -3.64 3.60 -13.80
CA THR A 207 -3.42 2.23 -13.32
C THR A 207 -1.99 1.77 -13.60
N ASN A 208 -1.47 0.87 -12.76
CA ASN A 208 -0.21 0.18 -13.03
C ASN A 208 -0.30 -0.85 -14.18
N GLY A 209 -1.51 -1.07 -14.74
CA GLY A 209 -1.78 -1.95 -15.86
C GLY A 209 -1.60 -3.45 -15.56
N ARG A 210 -1.49 -3.84 -14.28
CA ARG A 210 -1.27 -5.22 -13.85
C ARG A 210 -2.21 -5.63 -12.73
N ARG A 211 -2.54 -6.94 -12.70
CA ARG A 211 -3.18 -7.59 -11.55
C ARG A 211 -2.10 -8.03 -10.56
N MET A 212 -1.57 -7.09 -9.79
CA MET A 212 -0.39 -7.29 -8.97
C MET A 212 -0.45 -6.43 -7.71
N ALA A 213 -0.30 -7.02 -6.55
CA ALA A 213 -0.07 -6.31 -5.31
C ALA A 213 1.36 -5.72 -5.32
N GLY A 214 1.49 -4.46 -4.90
CA GLY A 214 2.77 -3.73 -4.98
C GLY A 214 3.09 -3.22 -6.39
N THR A 215 4.35 -2.80 -6.60
CA THR A 215 4.83 -2.16 -7.84
C THR A 215 6.17 -2.77 -8.24
N VAL A 216 6.14 -3.79 -9.10
CA VAL A 216 7.34 -4.39 -9.70
C VAL A 216 7.67 -3.63 -10.98
N TYR A 217 8.60 -2.68 -10.92
CA TYR A 217 8.87 -1.72 -12.01
C TYR A 217 9.13 -2.42 -13.35
N LYS A 218 9.97 -3.47 -13.40
CA LYS A 218 10.30 -4.20 -14.63
C LYS A 218 9.08 -4.78 -15.35
N MET A 219 7.98 -5.05 -14.63
CA MET A 219 6.76 -5.65 -15.17
C MET A 219 5.70 -4.63 -15.62
N LEU A 220 5.89 -3.37 -15.31
CA LEU A 220 4.92 -2.33 -15.67
C LEU A 220 4.91 -2.04 -17.18
N PRO A 221 3.76 -1.64 -17.73
CA PRO A 221 3.70 -1.11 -19.09
C PRO A 221 4.41 0.25 -19.18
N ASP A 222 4.89 0.61 -20.39
CA ASP A 222 5.68 1.81 -20.64
C ASP A 222 5.01 3.10 -20.15
N LYS A 223 3.68 3.19 -20.25
CA LYS A 223 2.92 4.34 -19.74
C LYS A 223 3.08 4.51 -18.22
N ALA A 224 2.99 3.43 -17.45
CA ALA A 224 3.16 3.47 -16.00
C ALA A 224 4.61 3.77 -15.61
N LYS A 225 5.58 3.15 -16.30
CA LYS A 225 7.01 3.46 -16.14
C LYS A 225 7.30 4.93 -16.39
N SER A 226 6.81 5.47 -17.51
CA SER A 226 7.02 6.88 -17.84
C SER A 226 6.49 7.83 -16.77
N VAL A 227 5.39 7.52 -16.10
CA VAL A 227 4.89 8.34 -14.99
C VAL A 227 5.81 8.26 -13.78
N ILE A 228 6.28 7.07 -13.43
CA ILE A 228 7.26 6.88 -12.35
C ILE A 228 8.54 7.67 -12.64
N ASP A 229 9.11 7.48 -13.83
CA ASP A 229 10.40 8.07 -14.24
C ASP A 229 10.38 9.61 -14.31
N ASN A 230 9.21 10.20 -14.53
CA ASN A 230 9.03 11.66 -14.65
C ASN A 230 8.40 12.30 -13.41
N SER A 231 8.20 11.55 -12.33
CA SER A 231 7.67 12.10 -11.08
C SER A 231 8.81 12.63 -10.20
N ASP A 232 8.68 13.89 -9.75
CA ASP A 232 9.67 14.50 -8.85
C ASP A 232 9.62 13.87 -7.45
N ILE A 233 8.41 13.52 -6.98
CA ILE A 233 8.17 12.86 -5.69
C ILE A 233 7.36 11.59 -5.93
N ILE A 234 7.85 10.47 -5.41
CA ILE A 234 7.12 9.21 -5.35
C ILE A 234 6.82 8.91 -3.89
N PHE A 235 5.54 8.66 -3.59
CA PHE A 235 5.07 8.29 -2.26
C PHE A 235 4.34 6.95 -2.36
N ALA A 236 4.87 5.92 -1.73
CA ALA A 236 4.39 4.56 -1.86
C ALA A 236 3.77 4.05 -0.56
N LYS A 237 2.54 3.53 -0.67
CA LYS A 237 1.75 3.00 0.45
C LYS A 237 1.88 1.50 0.54
N GLY A 238 1.96 1.02 1.78
CA GLY A 238 1.90 -0.40 2.11
C GLY A 238 3.19 -1.17 1.90
N GLN A 239 3.27 -2.30 2.61
CA GLN A 239 4.44 -3.15 2.65
C GLN A 239 4.76 -3.77 1.28
N ALA A 240 3.74 -4.13 0.49
CA ALA A 240 3.92 -4.75 -0.82
C ALA A 240 4.64 -3.80 -1.82
N ASN A 241 4.33 -2.50 -1.78
CA ASN A 241 5.06 -1.50 -2.58
C ASN A 241 6.52 -1.38 -2.12
N TYR A 242 6.77 -1.33 -0.81
CA TYR A 242 8.15 -1.30 -0.31
C TYR A 242 8.94 -2.55 -0.75
N GLU A 243 8.37 -3.76 -0.59
CA GLU A 243 9.03 -5.01 -0.98
C GLU A 243 9.41 -5.07 -2.45
N SER A 244 8.53 -4.55 -3.32
CA SER A 244 8.64 -4.70 -4.76
C SER A 244 9.29 -3.51 -5.48
N PHE A 245 9.36 -2.33 -4.85
CA PHE A 245 9.83 -1.11 -5.49
C PHE A 245 11.09 -0.51 -4.84
N ALA A 246 11.32 -0.70 -3.53
CA ALA A 246 12.52 -0.19 -2.89
C ALA A 246 13.78 -0.86 -3.44
N GLY A 247 14.78 -0.05 -3.80
CA GLY A 247 16.02 -0.50 -4.40
C GLY A 247 15.99 -0.76 -5.91
N GLU A 248 14.88 -0.41 -6.59
CA GLU A 248 14.76 -0.51 -8.07
C GLU A 248 15.33 0.72 -8.81
N GLY A 249 16.08 1.58 -8.11
CA GLY A 249 16.76 2.74 -8.70
C GLY A 249 15.95 4.03 -8.71
N HIS A 250 14.80 4.05 -8.05
CA HIS A 250 13.97 5.22 -7.89
C HIS A 250 13.99 5.69 -6.44
N HIS A 251 14.16 6.99 -6.24
CA HIS A 251 14.03 7.61 -4.93
C HIS A 251 12.55 7.76 -4.56
N ALA A 252 12.15 7.24 -3.40
CA ALA A 252 10.75 7.30 -2.97
C ALA A 252 10.62 7.39 -1.45
N PHE A 253 9.46 7.92 -1.03
CA PHE A 253 8.99 7.90 0.34
C PHE A 253 8.00 6.76 0.52
N TYR A 254 8.12 6.01 1.60
CA TYR A 254 7.28 4.85 1.87
C TYR A 254 6.62 4.97 3.23
N THR A 255 5.32 4.65 3.27
CA THR A 255 4.61 4.46 4.55
C THR A 255 3.93 3.10 4.59
N PHE A 256 4.18 2.34 5.66
CA PHE A 256 3.63 1.00 5.84
C PHE A 256 3.61 0.59 7.30
N LEU A 257 2.96 -0.53 7.60
CA LEU A 257 3.05 -1.22 8.89
C LEU A 257 3.96 -2.44 8.77
N CYS A 258 4.82 -2.67 9.75
CA CYS A 258 5.65 -3.87 9.84
C CYS A 258 4.80 -5.09 10.22
N LYS A 259 4.26 -5.81 9.23
CA LYS A 259 3.30 -6.91 9.43
C LYS A 259 3.93 -8.29 9.58
N CYS A 260 5.15 -8.50 9.10
CA CYS A 260 5.81 -9.80 9.07
C CYS A 260 7.21 -9.77 9.67
N ASP A 261 7.71 -10.95 10.06
CA ASP A 261 9.00 -11.11 10.73
C ASP A 261 10.19 -10.53 9.93
N LEU A 262 10.12 -10.58 8.61
CA LEU A 262 11.16 -10.01 7.74
C LEU A 262 11.32 -8.50 7.98
N PHE A 263 10.20 -7.77 8.07
CA PHE A 263 10.19 -6.32 8.32
C PHE A 263 10.50 -6.00 9.78
N ILE A 264 9.93 -6.74 10.72
CA ILE A 264 10.23 -6.62 12.16
C ILE A 264 11.74 -6.73 12.38
N ASN A 265 12.37 -7.73 11.79
CA ASN A 265 13.82 -7.95 11.92
C ASN A 265 14.64 -6.90 11.15
N ARG A 266 14.21 -6.48 9.94
CA ARG A 266 14.92 -5.48 9.15
C ARG A 266 15.00 -4.13 9.85
N PHE A 267 13.87 -3.68 10.40
CA PHE A 267 13.76 -2.37 11.05
C PHE A 267 13.99 -2.42 12.57
N ASN A 268 14.11 -3.62 13.14
CA ASN A 268 14.25 -3.85 14.57
C ASN A 268 13.15 -3.15 15.38
N VAL A 269 11.90 -3.36 14.97
CA VAL A 269 10.71 -2.74 15.59
C VAL A 269 9.68 -3.81 15.93
N PRO A 270 8.75 -3.54 16.87
CA PRO A 270 7.61 -4.42 17.14
C PRO A 270 6.72 -4.64 15.92
N LYS A 271 5.96 -5.74 15.95
CA LYS A 271 4.92 -6.00 14.95
C LYS A 271 3.90 -4.85 14.94
N LEU A 272 3.42 -4.51 13.77
CA LEU A 272 2.46 -3.43 13.51
C LEU A 272 3.02 -2.01 13.81
N THR A 273 4.32 -1.86 14.00
CA THR A 273 4.92 -0.52 14.03
C THR A 273 4.73 0.15 12.67
N GLY A 274 4.22 1.38 12.69
CA GLY A 274 4.14 2.23 11.52
C GLY A 274 5.51 2.77 11.14
N MET A 275 5.79 2.80 9.84
CA MET A 275 7.06 3.28 9.29
C MET A 275 6.82 4.42 8.31
N PHE A 276 7.70 5.41 8.36
CA PHE A 276 7.85 6.42 7.31
C PHE A 276 9.33 6.49 6.97
N VAL A 277 9.69 6.05 5.78
CA VAL A 277 11.09 5.92 5.35
C VAL A 277 11.33 6.53 3.98
N GLU A 278 12.55 6.97 3.71
CA GLU A 278 13.04 7.53 2.46
C GLU A 278 14.15 6.64 1.92
N GLU A 279 14.00 6.10 0.73
CA GLU A 279 15.03 5.27 0.04
C GLU A 279 15.14 5.62 -1.44
#